data_21d3c9de96375c73403884877efbc63d
#
_entry.id   21d3c9de96375c73403884877efbc63d
#
_cell.length_a   1.000
_cell.length_b   1.000
_cell.length_c   1.000
_cell.angle_alpha   90.00
_cell.angle_beta   90.00
_cell.angle_gamma   90.00
#
_symmetry.space_group_name_H-M   'P 1'
#
loop_
_entity.id
_entity.type
_entity.pdbx_description
1 polymer ?
#
loop_
_entity_poly.entity_id
_entity_poly.type
_entity_poly.pdbx_seq_one_letter_code
_entity_poly.pdbx_strand_id
1 'polypeptide(L)'
;MSAAECPALKPRPGAHKMPAMETDTIIIGNGPSAMILSFILHGHLPYYSMNRPHPDPLLHAKLKDNPELLDADVTGLTEHFHASRLSYSTQALPVNVLLDTLVRPSVDVDVGEGETRVEWRYVPEKAVPHLVFGNAPKAGGQWNDNLVFASWDIQTLSYASMLCLPGYSFAEHYRKVNGKDLPAFTRPTRREIMDYFSAYPEAVGIDDSFQNNETLSGITRTANGFFISSHNIHCRHLVLASGIFSHVLQPLPMLQPLRFLQPTPEIPLLVIGSGFSAADIIISAPENQKVLHIFKWDPEGHPSPLRSCHQRAYPEYAGVYRLMKRAALAAAPATHKRPGKPKRTTSSPFLESRAWDEVYEGLPNAQVIAVEIQSESAVVTFQLPDGNTIERTVRGLVYATGRRGSLGYLDKPLLSEVLGCPEGTEPSPIISGKTLRAKALEDLEVAKDVFIIGSLTGDSLIRFAYGSCVQTAGRLIRAHTGDDKSGCRTPSSSRPQSSYLRVMNGMEGHEIYHNSDDCHQLEKIDSEAKETPPTSLDGLWSWMMRFWKS
;
A
#
# COMPACT_ATOMS: atom_id res chain seq x y z
N MET A 1 -60.20 -27.31 -3.84
CA MET A 1 -60.07 -25.93 -3.37
C MET A 1 -59.10 -25.24 -4.30
N SER A 2 -59.62 -24.28 -5.06
CA SER A 2 -58.99 -23.60 -6.19
C SER A 2 -57.86 -22.67 -5.72
N ALA A 3 -56.71 -22.72 -6.42
CA ALA A 3 -55.61 -21.78 -6.25
C ALA A 3 -56.01 -20.43 -6.87
N ALA A 4 -56.01 -19.38 -6.06
CA ALA A 4 -56.25 -18.02 -6.51
C ALA A 4 -54.97 -17.47 -7.16
N GLU A 5 -55.07 -17.12 -8.45
CA GLU A 5 -54.04 -16.39 -9.20
C GLU A 5 -53.87 -14.96 -8.63
N CYS A 6 -52.64 -14.60 -8.26
CA CYS A 6 -52.27 -13.22 -7.96
C CYS A 6 -52.24 -12.38 -9.25
N PRO A 7 -52.89 -11.22 -9.31
CA PRO A 7 -52.84 -10.35 -10.48
C PRO A 7 -51.48 -9.71 -10.65
N ALA A 8 -50.89 -9.85 -11.84
CA ALA A 8 -49.67 -9.21 -12.26
C ALA A 8 -49.79 -7.67 -12.14
N LEU A 9 -48.96 -7.06 -11.34
CA LEU A 9 -48.78 -5.59 -11.25
C LEU A 9 -48.32 -5.05 -12.60
N LYS A 10 -49.16 -4.23 -13.24
CA LYS A 10 -48.81 -3.49 -14.44
C LYS A 10 -47.66 -2.53 -14.13
N PRO A 11 -46.63 -2.42 -15.00
CA PRO A 11 -45.56 -1.45 -14.81
C PRO A 11 -46.15 -0.03 -14.86
N ARG A 12 -45.76 0.79 -13.88
CA ARG A 12 -46.12 2.21 -13.84
C ARG A 12 -45.52 2.91 -15.07
N PRO A 13 -46.31 3.66 -15.85
CA PRO A 13 -45.79 4.47 -16.93
C PRO A 13 -45.12 5.72 -16.33
N GLY A 14 -43.87 6.02 -16.76
CA GLY A 14 -43.26 7.32 -16.53
C GLY A 14 -42.24 7.37 -15.40
N ALA A 15 -41.24 6.46 -15.36
CA ALA A 15 -39.95 6.86 -14.77
C ALA A 15 -39.29 7.86 -15.73
N HIS A 16 -39.41 9.16 -15.46
CA HIS A 16 -38.56 10.15 -16.10
C HIS A 16 -37.12 9.71 -15.86
N LYS A 17 -36.43 9.28 -16.93
CA LYS A 17 -34.98 9.08 -16.85
C LYS A 17 -34.38 10.40 -16.43
N MET A 18 -33.85 10.45 -15.22
CA MET A 18 -33.03 11.58 -14.80
C MET A 18 -31.99 11.84 -15.88
N PRO A 19 -31.75 13.10 -16.29
CA PRO A 19 -30.70 13.38 -17.26
C PRO A 19 -29.37 12.80 -16.74
N ALA A 20 -28.57 12.24 -17.66
CA ALA A 20 -27.26 11.73 -17.30
C ALA A 20 -26.42 12.91 -16.79
N MET A 21 -25.75 12.71 -15.68
CA MET A 21 -24.77 13.66 -15.15
C MET A 21 -23.52 13.62 -16.03
N GLU A 22 -22.96 14.76 -16.35
CA GLU A 22 -21.72 14.87 -17.13
C GLU A 22 -20.63 15.55 -16.27
N THR A 23 -19.43 15.00 -16.32
CA THR A 23 -18.23 15.60 -15.71
C THR A 23 -17.01 15.35 -16.59
N ASP A 24 -15.92 16.06 -16.39
CA ASP A 24 -14.69 15.80 -17.15
C ASP A 24 -14.00 14.51 -16.67
N THR A 25 -13.77 14.40 -15.38
CA THR A 25 -12.96 13.31 -14.78
C THR A 25 -13.69 12.62 -13.64
N ILE A 26 -13.64 11.29 -13.60
CA ILE A 26 -14.05 10.47 -12.45
C ILE A 26 -12.82 9.83 -11.82
N ILE A 27 -12.66 10.02 -10.52
CA ILE A 27 -11.62 9.39 -9.68
C ILE A 27 -12.26 8.27 -8.87
N ILE A 28 -11.75 7.04 -9.00
CA ILE A 28 -12.32 5.86 -8.34
C ILE A 28 -11.45 5.45 -7.15
N GLY A 29 -11.93 5.71 -5.95
CA GLY A 29 -11.27 5.54 -4.67
C GLY A 29 -11.13 6.87 -3.95
N ASN A 30 -11.46 6.92 -2.64
CA ASN A 30 -11.41 8.13 -1.80
C ASN A 30 -10.22 8.11 -0.80
N GLY A 31 -9.12 7.45 -1.18
CA GLY A 31 -7.89 7.36 -0.40
C GLY A 31 -6.96 8.58 -0.57
N PRO A 32 -5.80 8.60 0.10
CA PRO A 32 -4.86 9.72 0.09
C PRO A 32 -4.43 10.17 -1.32
N SER A 33 -4.24 9.25 -2.26
CA SER A 33 -3.86 9.61 -3.65
C SER A 33 -4.98 10.37 -4.37
N ALA A 34 -6.24 9.97 -4.16
CA ALA A 34 -7.39 10.70 -4.72
C ALA A 34 -7.50 12.11 -4.12
N MET A 35 -7.22 12.26 -2.81
CA MET A 35 -7.20 13.57 -2.16
C MET A 35 -6.12 14.50 -2.72
N ILE A 36 -4.89 13.98 -2.93
CA ILE A 36 -3.79 14.74 -3.55
C ILE A 36 -4.19 15.17 -4.97
N LEU A 37 -4.71 14.24 -5.77
CA LEU A 37 -5.12 14.54 -7.14
C LEU A 37 -6.26 15.57 -7.16
N SER A 38 -7.30 15.39 -6.35
CA SER A 38 -8.43 16.31 -6.25
C SER A 38 -7.98 17.71 -5.84
N PHE A 39 -7.06 17.83 -4.87
CA PHE A 39 -6.48 19.12 -4.48
C PHE A 39 -5.83 19.84 -5.68
N ILE A 40 -5.08 19.12 -6.52
CA ILE A 40 -4.46 19.70 -7.72
C ILE A 40 -5.53 20.08 -8.75
N LEU A 41 -6.53 19.22 -8.98
CA LEU A 41 -7.60 19.49 -9.94
C LEU A 41 -8.56 20.61 -9.50
N HIS A 42 -8.54 21.02 -8.23
CA HIS A 42 -9.17 22.27 -7.77
C HIS A 42 -8.35 23.52 -8.08
N GLY A 43 -7.23 23.39 -8.79
CA GLY A 43 -6.41 24.53 -9.21
C GLY A 43 -5.23 24.82 -8.28
N HIS A 44 -4.88 23.93 -7.35
CA HIS A 44 -3.69 24.07 -6.51
C HIS A 44 -2.47 23.43 -7.19
N LEU A 45 -1.70 24.22 -7.92
CA LEU A 45 -0.62 23.74 -8.76
C LEU A 45 0.72 23.71 -8.03
N PRO A 46 1.53 22.63 -8.20
CA PRO A 46 2.84 22.50 -7.59
C PRO A 46 3.92 23.24 -8.37
N TYR A 47 4.69 24.07 -7.67
CA TYR A 47 5.87 24.77 -8.20
C TYR A 47 7.09 24.48 -7.33
N TYR A 48 8.25 24.39 -7.96
CA TYR A 48 9.52 24.34 -7.24
C TYR A 48 9.80 25.69 -6.56
N SER A 49 10.13 25.68 -5.27
CA SER A 49 10.43 26.88 -4.50
C SER A 49 11.85 27.35 -4.75
N MET A 50 12.00 28.48 -5.44
CA MET A 50 13.29 29.11 -5.71
C MET A 50 13.99 29.65 -4.46
N ASN A 51 13.21 30.02 -3.46
CA ASN A 51 13.72 30.59 -2.19
C ASN A 51 14.31 29.50 -1.27
N ARG A 52 14.08 28.24 -1.59
CA ARG A 52 14.50 27.06 -0.82
C ARG A 52 15.19 26.07 -1.75
N PRO A 53 16.47 26.28 -2.08
CA PRO A 53 17.19 25.40 -2.99
C PRO A 53 17.21 23.95 -2.47
N HIS A 54 17.06 22.99 -3.38
CA HIS A 54 17.21 21.58 -3.04
C HIS A 54 18.66 21.25 -2.66
N PRO A 55 18.91 20.36 -1.67
CA PRO A 55 20.26 19.94 -1.29
C PRO A 55 21.08 19.30 -2.41
N ASP A 56 20.39 18.69 -3.41
CA ASP A 56 21.03 18.21 -4.63
C ASP A 56 21.22 19.40 -5.61
N PRO A 57 22.46 19.85 -5.84
CA PRO A 57 22.72 21.01 -6.68
C PRO A 57 22.40 20.79 -8.15
N LEU A 58 22.48 19.53 -8.65
CA LEU A 58 22.10 19.19 -10.03
C LEU A 58 20.59 19.30 -10.21
N LEU A 59 19.81 18.77 -9.28
CA LEU A 59 18.36 18.88 -9.31
C LEU A 59 17.92 20.34 -9.21
N HIS A 60 18.53 21.12 -8.29
CA HIS A 60 18.27 22.56 -8.18
C HIS A 60 18.56 23.30 -9.48
N ALA A 61 19.73 23.04 -10.10
CA ALA A 61 20.14 23.70 -11.35
C ALA A 61 19.17 23.42 -12.50
N LYS A 62 18.62 22.21 -12.58
CA LYS A 62 17.63 21.84 -13.61
C LYS A 62 16.23 22.45 -13.36
N LEU A 63 15.80 22.58 -12.10
CA LEU A 63 14.47 23.06 -11.74
C LEU A 63 14.36 24.59 -11.68
N LYS A 64 15.47 25.31 -11.48
CA LYS A 64 15.44 26.79 -11.36
C LYS A 64 14.95 27.46 -12.64
N ASP A 65 15.22 26.88 -13.82
CA ASP A 65 14.88 27.44 -15.12
C ASP A 65 13.45 27.06 -15.56
N ASN A 66 12.88 25.98 -15.00
CA ASN A 66 11.50 25.55 -15.19
C ASN A 66 10.89 25.05 -13.87
N PRO A 67 10.35 25.94 -13.03
CA PRO A 67 9.85 25.60 -11.70
C PRO A 67 8.46 24.94 -11.71
N GLU A 68 7.74 24.90 -12.81
CA GLU A 68 6.42 24.25 -12.90
C GLU A 68 6.59 22.72 -12.90
N LEU A 69 5.93 22.03 -11.96
CA LEU A 69 6.14 20.60 -11.76
C LEU A 69 5.12 19.72 -12.49
N LEU A 70 4.03 20.28 -13.03
CA LEU A 70 3.02 19.52 -13.78
C LEU A 70 3.58 18.89 -15.06
N ASP A 71 4.48 19.61 -15.73
CA ASP A 71 5.08 19.22 -17.00
C ASP A 71 6.59 18.91 -16.89
N ALA A 72 7.03 18.57 -15.69
CA ALA A 72 8.42 18.29 -15.41
C ALA A 72 8.96 17.11 -16.28
N ASP A 73 10.12 17.29 -16.89
CA ASP A 73 10.85 16.19 -17.54
C ASP A 73 11.43 15.26 -16.49
N VAL A 74 10.62 14.30 -16.06
CA VAL A 74 10.97 13.34 -14.99
C VAL A 74 12.28 12.61 -15.35
N THR A 75 12.45 12.17 -16.59
CA THR A 75 13.64 11.44 -17.02
C THR A 75 14.90 12.29 -16.88
N GLY A 76 14.87 13.50 -17.45
CA GLY A 76 16.00 14.42 -17.35
C GLY A 76 16.30 14.85 -15.92
N LEU A 77 15.28 15.02 -15.07
CA LEU A 77 15.45 15.42 -13.66
C LEU A 77 16.03 14.29 -12.80
N THR A 78 15.70 13.02 -13.08
CA THR A 78 16.06 11.88 -12.22
C THR A 78 17.21 11.02 -12.72
N GLU A 79 17.74 11.26 -13.93
CA GLU A 79 18.80 10.44 -14.54
C GLU A 79 20.06 10.29 -13.66
N HIS A 80 20.39 11.30 -12.85
CA HIS A 80 21.58 11.31 -11.99
C HIS A 80 21.33 10.72 -10.59
N PHE A 81 20.09 10.36 -10.23
CA PHE A 81 19.76 9.91 -8.87
C PHE A 81 20.53 8.66 -8.44
N HIS A 82 20.82 7.75 -9.37
CA HIS A 82 21.60 6.54 -9.09
C HIS A 82 23.07 6.80 -8.72
N ALA A 83 23.62 7.96 -9.14
CA ALA A 83 24.99 8.37 -8.89
C ALA A 83 25.08 9.50 -7.84
N SER A 84 23.96 9.96 -7.29
CA SER A 84 23.92 11.02 -6.29
C SER A 84 24.47 10.54 -4.94
N ARG A 85 25.04 11.47 -4.17
CA ARG A 85 25.40 11.25 -2.77
C ARG A 85 24.20 11.18 -1.84
N LEU A 86 23.04 11.67 -2.29
CA LEU A 86 21.78 11.53 -1.58
C LEU A 86 21.19 10.14 -1.84
N SER A 87 20.56 9.57 -0.82
CA SER A 87 19.96 8.24 -0.93
C SER A 87 18.57 8.33 -1.54
N TYR A 88 18.46 8.22 -2.85
CA TYR A 88 17.18 8.14 -3.54
C TYR A 88 16.65 6.69 -3.60
N SER A 89 15.33 6.52 -3.45
CA SER A 89 14.72 5.20 -3.62
C SER A 89 14.92 4.69 -5.05
N THR A 90 15.46 3.48 -5.17
CA THR A 90 15.60 2.79 -6.46
C THR A 90 14.39 1.93 -6.79
N GLN A 91 13.40 1.90 -5.94
CA GLN A 91 12.25 0.99 -6.03
C GLN A 91 10.95 1.68 -6.43
N ALA A 92 10.75 2.93 -6.01
CA ALA A 92 9.57 3.69 -6.39
C ALA A 92 9.69 4.21 -7.83
N LEU A 93 8.56 4.60 -8.44
CA LEU A 93 8.55 5.25 -9.74
C LEU A 93 9.42 6.51 -9.72
N PRO A 94 10.18 6.80 -10.78
CA PRO A 94 11.03 8.01 -10.82
C PRO A 94 10.27 9.29 -10.50
N VAL A 95 9.05 9.46 -11.00
CA VAL A 95 8.21 10.62 -10.71
C VAL A 95 7.82 10.69 -9.22
N ASN A 96 7.58 9.55 -8.58
CA ASN A 96 7.25 9.51 -7.15
C ASN A 96 8.48 9.83 -6.30
N VAL A 97 9.66 9.37 -6.70
CA VAL A 97 10.93 9.70 -6.02
C VAL A 97 11.24 11.20 -6.17
N LEU A 98 11.05 11.76 -7.38
CA LEU A 98 11.25 13.19 -7.64
C LEU A 98 10.38 14.05 -6.71
N LEU A 99 9.08 13.81 -6.70
CA LEU A 99 8.17 14.61 -5.86
C LEU A 99 8.39 14.38 -4.38
N ASP A 100 8.73 13.15 -3.96
CA ASP A 100 9.03 12.87 -2.56
C ASP A 100 10.25 13.66 -2.07
N THR A 101 11.35 13.69 -2.83
CA THR A 101 12.54 14.47 -2.43
C THR A 101 12.31 15.98 -2.46
N LEU A 102 11.40 16.47 -3.31
CA LEU A 102 11.02 17.90 -3.31
C LEU A 102 10.12 18.26 -2.12
N VAL A 103 9.19 17.39 -1.77
CA VAL A 103 8.30 17.61 -0.63
C VAL A 103 9.04 17.40 0.70
N ARG A 104 9.99 16.45 0.75
CA ARG A 104 10.70 16.03 1.96
C ARG A 104 12.22 15.88 1.72
N PRO A 105 12.94 16.95 1.43
CA PRO A 105 14.33 16.88 0.98
C PRO A 105 15.32 16.36 2.03
N SER A 106 14.92 16.29 3.29
CA SER A 106 15.80 15.92 4.41
C SER A 106 15.31 14.71 5.20
N VAL A 107 14.31 13.96 4.68
CA VAL A 107 13.76 12.78 5.37
C VAL A 107 14.85 11.73 5.65
N ASP A 108 15.91 11.72 4.85
CA ASP A 108 16.98 10.72 4.88
C ASP A 108 18.20 11.15 5.70
N VAL A 109 18.22 12.38 6.19
CA VAL A 109 19.31 12.91 6.99
C VAL A 109 18.71 13.36 8.31
N ASP A 110 19.16 12.85 9.43
CA ASP A 110 18.67 13.11 10.80
C ASP A 110 18.71 14.61 11.24
N VAL A 111 18.61 15.54 10.32
CA VAL A 111 18.69 16.99 10.54
C VAL A 111 17.29 17.60 10.40
N GLY A 112 16.41 17.29 11.34
CA GLY A 112 15.10 17.95 11.48
C GLY A 112 14.14 17.73 10.30
N GLU A 113 12.86 18.09 10.47
CA GLU A 113 11.90 18.12 9.38
C GLU A 113 12.31 19.24 8.41
N GLY A 114 12.93 18.87 7.30
CA GLY A 114 13.30 19.83 6.26
C GLY A 114 12.07 20.49 5.66
N GLU A 115 12.14 21.82 5.49
CA GLU A 115 11.06 22.54 4.81
C GLU A 115 10.87 22.01 3.39
N THR A 116 9.61 21.88 2.96
CA THR A 116 9.27 21.47 1.59
C THR A 116 9.88 22.42 0.55
N ARG A 117 10.25 21.85 -0.59
CA ARG A 117 10.72 22.60 -1.79
C ARG A 117 9.59 22.78 -2.80
N VAL A 118 8.35 22.45 -2.44
CA VAL A 118 7.15 22.62 -3.28
C VAL A 118 6.30 23.74 -2.71
N GLU A 119 5.96 24.71 -3.57
CA GLU A 119 4.97 25.75 -3.32
C GLU A 119 3.69 25.42 -4.07
N TRP A 120 2.57 25.46 -3.36
CA TRP A 120 1.25 25.26 -3.97
C TRP A 120 0.64 26.62 -4.30
N ARG A 121 0.36 26.86 -5.59
CA ARG A 121 -0.22 28.11 -6.07
C ARG A 121 -1.64 27.86 -6.53
N TYR A 122 -2.56 28.66 -6.06
CA TYR A 122 -3.96 28.57 -6.45
C TYR A 122 -4.20 29.28 -7.78
N VAL A 123 -4.60 28.54 -8.81
CA VAL A 123 -4.83 28.97 -10.19
C VAL A 123 -6.19 28.41 -10.63
N PRO A 124 -7.32 29.06 -10.22
CA PRO A 124 -8.66 28.50 -10.40
C PRO A 124 -9.06 28.29 -11.86
N GLU A 125 -8.48 29.02 -12.80
CA GLU A 125 -8.71 28.85 -14.24
C GLU A 125 -8.14 27.55 -14.82
N LYS A 126 -7.27 26.87 -14.09
CA LYS A 126 -6.75 25.53 -14.42
C LYS A 126 -7.50 24.41 -13.66
N ALA A 127 -8.56 24.74 -12.95
CA ALA A 127 -9.36 23.71 -12.28
C ALA A 127 -10.08 22.82 -13.30
N VAL A 128 -10.15 21.51 -13.00
CA VAL A 128 -10.81 20.51 -13.84
C VAL A 128 -12.04 19.98 -13.10
N PRO A 129 -13.25 20.02 -13.70
CA PRO A 129 -14.45 19.43 -13.12
C PRO A 129 -14.26 17.92 -12.89
N HIS A 130 -14.39 17.47 -11.65
CA HIS A 130 -14.20 16.05 -11.33
C HIS A 130 -15.04 15.63 -10.13
N LEU A 131 -15.25 14.32 -10.00
CA LEU A 131 -15.88 13.69 -8.85
C LEU A 131 -15.01 12.52 -8.36
N VAL A 132 -14.97 12.35 -7.06
CA VAL A 132 -14.24 11.28 -6.35
C VAL A 132 -15.24 10.34 -5.72
N PHE A 133 -15.27 9.09 -6.15
CA PHE A 133 -16.14 8.06 -5.60
C PHE A 133 -15.35 7.06 -4.76
N GLY A 134 -15.84 6.73 -3.58
CA GLY A 134 -15.21 5.72 -2.75
C GLY A 134 -16.17 5.04 -1.80
N ASN A 135 -15.97 3.73 -1.61
CA ASN A 135 -16.80 2.89 -0.75
C ASN A 135 -16.54 3.07 0.75
N ALA A 136 -15.47 3.77 1.13
CA ALA A 136 -15.24 4.11 2.52
C ALA A 136 -16.24 5.19 2.98
N PRO A 137 -16.69 5.14 4.25
CA PRO A 137 -17.73 6.06 4.76
C PRO A 137 -17.26 7.52 4.85
N LYS A 138 -15.96 7.74 4.84
CA LYS A 138 -15.31 9.06 4.83
C LYS A 138 -14.08 9.00 3.93
N ALA A 139 -13.55 10.16 3.57
CA ALA A 139 -12.26 10.26 2.90
C ALA A 139 -11.15 9.58 3.75
N GLY A 140 -10.18 8.94 3.09
CA GLY A 140 -9.11 8.16 3.72
C GLY A 140 -9.01 6.73 3.19
N GLY A 141 -10.01 6.25 2.46
CA GLY A 141 -10.02 4.91 1.87
C GLY A 141 -9.79 3.81 2.91
N GLN A 142 -8.78 2.97 2.69
CA GLN A 142 -8.44 1.85 3.60
C GLN A 142 -8.09 2.27 5.05
N TRP A 143 -7.78 3.54 5.31
CA TRP A 143 -7.49 4.02 6.65
C TRP A 143 -8.74 4.10 7.53
N ASN A 144 -9.92 4.20 6.92
CA ASN A 144 -11.22 4.11 7.60
C ASN A 144 -11.66 2.68 7.90
N ASP A 145 -10.88 1.67 7.48
CA ASP A 145 -11.22 0.27 7.61
C ASP A 145 -10.24 -0.47 8.54
N ASN A 146 -10.73 -1.45 9.26
CA ASN A 146 -9.94 -2.28 10.18
C ASN A 146 -10.28 -3.76 10.02
N LEU A 147 -10.03 -4.28 8.83
CA LEU A 147 -10.41 -5.64 8.41
C LEU A 147 -9.74 -6.76 9.23
N VAL A 148 -8.69 -6.45 9.97
CA VAL A 148 -7.99 -7.43 10.84
C VAL A 148 -8.26 -7.20 12.33
N PHE A 149 -9.11 -6.22 12.67
CA PHE A 149 -9.49 -5.91 14.05
C PHE A 149 -8.30 -5.59 14.98
N ALA A 150 -7.21 -5.03 14.44
CA ALA A 150 -6.11 -4.50 15.24
C ALA A 150 -6.58 -3.29 16.08
N SER A 151 -5.86 -2.94 17.13
CA SER A 151 -6.16 -1.72 17.89
C SER A 151 -6.10 -0.49 17.00
N TRP A 152 -7.06 0.43 17.16
CA TRP A 152 -7.00 1.74 16.53
C TRP A 152 -5.87 2.61 17.08
N ASP A 153 -5.35 2.28 18.24
CA ASP A 153 -4.27 3.01 18.92
C ASP A 153 -2.88 2.46 18.59
N ILE A 154 -2.80 1.46 17.67
CA ILE A 154 -1.51 0.99 17.16
C ILE A 154 -0.83 2.09 16.32
N GLN A 155 0.45 2.28 16.55
CA GLN A 155 1.23 3.27 15.83
C GLN A 155 1.48 2.84 14.38
N THR A 156 1.44 3.83 13.48
CA THR A 156 1.79 3.62 12.06
C THR A 156 3.28 3.29 11.90
N LEU A 157 3.63 2.64 10.79
CA LEU A 157 5.04 2.43 10.43
C LEU A 157 5.70 3.72 9.91
N SER A 158 4.91 4.60 9.29
CA SER A 158 5.40 5.88 8.77
C SER A 158 5.34 6.96 9.84
N TYR A 159 6.33 7.83 9.86
CA TYR A 159 6.28 9.06 10.65
C TYR A 159 5.23 10.04 10.10
N ALA A 160 4.76 10.95 10.93
CA ALA A 160 3.73 11.92 10.59
C ALA A 160 4.04 12.73 9.32
N SER A 161 5.29 13.19 9.16
CA SER A 161 5.75 13.92 7.98
C SER A 161 5.62 13.13 6.67
N MET A 162 5.73 11.80 6.73
CA MET A 162 5.57 10.90 5.57
C MET A 162 4.10 10.64 5.20
N LEU A 163 3.16 11.01 6.07
CA LEU A 163 1.72 10.83 5.90
C LEU A 163 0.98 12.13 5.56
N CYS A 164 1.71 13.28 5.59
CA CYS A 164 1.15 14.59 5.25
C CYS A 164 0.67 14.66 3.80
N LEU A 165 -0.42 15.40 3.59
CA LEU A 165 -0.98 15.77 2.30
C LEU A 165 -0.75 17.26 2.02
N PRO A 166 -0.89 17.73 0.75
CA PRO A 166 -0.64 19.12 0.40
C PRO A 166 -1.69 20.05 1.00
N GLY A 167 -1.31 21.28 1.34
CA GLY A 167 -2.22 22.33 1.82
C GLY A 167 -2.68 22.22 3.28
N TYR A 168 -2.60 21.04 3.89
CA TYR A 168 -2.92 20.83 5.31
C TYR A 168 -2.11 19.67 5.87
N SER A 169 -1.14 19.96 6.72
CA SER A 169 -0.24 18.95 7.29
C SER A 169 -0.86 18.23 8.49
N PHE A 170 -0.34 17.02 8.79
CA PHE A 170 -0.72 16.31 10.02
C PHE A 170 -0.38 17.12 11.29
N ALA A 171 0.73 17.87 11.27
CA ALA A 171 1.11 18.72 12.40
C ALA A 171 0.09 19.85 12.67
N GLU A 172 -0.44 20.46 11.60
CA GLU A 172 -1.52 21.47 11.71
C GLU A 172 -2.80 20.83 12.26
N HIS A 173 -3.17 19.65 11.75
CA HIS A 173 -4.31 18.89 12.27
C HIS A 173 -4.13 18.54 13.74
N TYR A 174 -2.98 18.01 14.11
CA TYR A 174 -2.66 17.63 15.49
C TYR A 174 -2.75 18.84 16.43
N ARG A 175 -2.22 20.00 16.02
CA ARG A 175 -2.32 21.25 16.79
C ARG A 175 -3.78 21.71 16.93
N LYS A 176 -4.58 21.62 15.85
CA LYS A 176 -6.01 21.98 15.87
C LYS A 176 -6.80 21.09 16.86
N VAL A 177 -6.52 19.79 16.89
CA VAL A 177 -7.24 18.82 17.72
C VAL A 177 -6.75 18.82 19.17
N ASN A 178 -5.43 18.89 19.38
CA ASN A 178 -4.83 18.69 20.70
C ASN A 178 -4.40 19.99 21.40
N GLY A 179 -4.45 21.15 20.72
CA GLY A 179 -4.02 22.44 21.27
C GLY A 179 -2.52 22.56 21.56
N LYS A 180 -1.68 21.66 21.04
CA LYS A 180 -0.23 21.61 21.26
C LYS A 180 0.50 21.18 19.99
N ASP A 181 1.80 21.51 19.93
CA ASP A 181 2.64 21.11 18.80
C ASP A 181 2.89 19.60 18.77
N LEU A 182 3.04 19.08 17.54
CA LEU A 182 3.37 17.69 17.32
C LEU A 182 4.83 17.44 17.75
N PRO A 183 5.11 16.45 18.60
CA PRO A 183 6.49 16.07 18.93
C PRO A 183 7.24 15.60 17.69
N ALA A 184 8.55 15.89 17.62
CA ALA A 184 9.42 15.42 16.55
C ALA A 184 9.41 13.87 16.47
N PHE A 185 9.58 13.33 15.29
CA PHE A 185 9.61 11.88 15.03
C PHE A 185 8.38 11.11 15.53
N THR A 186 7.20 11.76 15.59
CA THR A 186 5.97 11.10 15.99
C THR A 186 5.54 10.09 14.93
N ARG A 187 5.28 8.87 15.36
CA ARG A 187 4.53 7.84 14.63
C ARG A 187 3.07 7.94 15.11
N PRO A 188 2.18 8.57 14.33
CA PRO A 188 0.79 8.71 14.77
C PRO A 188 0.12 7.35 14.89
N THR A 189 -0.93 7.27 15.69
CA THR A 189 -1.79 6.10 15.76
C THR A 189 -2.64 5.98 14.49
N ARG A 190 -3.15 4.79 14.22
CA ARG A 190 -4.08 4.55 13.12
C ARG A 190 -5.32 5.44 13.23
N ARG A 191 -5.84 5.65 14.45
CA ARG A 191 -6.98 6.53 14.76
C ARG A 191 -6.69 7.98 14.35
N GLU A 192 -5.55 8.51 14.78
CA GLU A 192 -5.17 9.89 14.47
C GLU A 192 -5.02 10.13 12.96
N ILE A 193 -4.50 9.14 12.22
CA ILE A 193 -4.40 9.24 10.76
C ILE A 193 -5.76 9.11 10.08
N MET A 194 -6.64 8.23 10.58
CA MET A 194 -8.01 8.14 10.08
C MET A 194 -8.75 9.47 10.26
N ASP A 195 -8.62 10.10 11.44
CA ASP A 195 -9.26 11.39 11.75
C ASP A 195 -8.68 12.51 10.87
N TYR A 196 -7.36 12.55 10.68
CA TYR A 196 -6.70 13.50 9.79
C TYR A 196 -7.19 13.41 8.35
N PHE A 197 -7.19 12.19 7.76
CA PHE A 197 -7.64 12.02 6.38
C PHE A 197 -9.13 12.30 6.22
N SER A 198 -9.94 11.97 7.22
CA SER A 198 -11.37 12.27 7.20
C SER A 198 -11.66 13.78 7.23
N ALA A 199 -10.83 14.56 7.91
CA ALA A 199 -10.95 16.00 8.02
C ALA A 199 -10.30 16.78 6.85
N TYR A 200 -9.42 16.12 6.08
CA TYR A 200 -8.61 16.78 5.07
C TYR A 200 -9.43 17.47 3.95
N PRO A 201 -10.44 16.82 3.32
CA PRO A 201 -11.15 17.46 2.22
C PRO A 201 -11.79 18.80 2.61
N GLU A 202 -12.45 18.86 3.76
CA GLU A 202 -13.05 20.08 4.30
C GLU A 202 -11.96 21.12 4.65
N ALA A 203 -10.85 20.68 5.23
CA ALA A 203 -9.77 21.57 5.66
C ALA A 203 -9.10 22.31 4.48
N VAL A 204 -9.09 21.72 3.29
CA VAL A 204 -8.50 22.32 2.08
C VAL A 204 -9.55 22.75 1.04
N GLY A 205 -10.86 22.61 1.34
CA GLY A 205 -11.96 23.08 0.49
C GLY A 205 -12.16 22.29 -0.79
N ILE A 206 -12.10 20.94 -0.71
CA ILE A 206 -12.32 20.04 -1.85
C ILE A 206 -13.43 18.99 -1.57
N ASP A 207 -14.15 19.12 -0.47
CA ASP A 207 -15.15 18.18 0.00
C ASP A 207 -16.37 18.06 -0.93
N ASP A 208 -16.68 19.08 -1.70
CA ASP A 208 -17.76 19.14 -2.69
C ASP A 208 -17.62 18.07 -3.79
N SER A 209 -16.38 17.67 -4.11
CA SER A 209 -16.12 16.64 -5.12
C SER A 209 -16.21 15.20 -4.58
N PHE A 210 -16.29 15.00 -3.25
CA PHE A 210 -16.22 13.67 -2.65
C PHE A 210 -17.59 13.03 -2.45
N GLN A 211 -17.79 11.87 -3.09
CA GLN A 211 -18.95 10.98 -2.93
C GLN A 211 -18.51 9.76 -2.12
N ASN A 212 -18.61 9.86 -0.81
CA ASN A 212 -18.22 8.79 0.12
C ASN A 212 -19.35 7.76 0.28
N ASN A 213 -19.00 6.54 0.70
CA ASN A 213 -19.93 5.42 0.86
C ASN A 213 -20.65 5.04 -0.44
N GLU A 214 -20.03 5.32 -1.59
CA GLU A 214 -20.55 5.03 -2.92
C GLU A 214 -19.65 4.05 -3.66
N THR A 215 -20.26 3.07 -4.32
CA THR A 215 -19.54 2.04 -5.09
C THR A 215 -19.97 2.10 -6.54
N LEU A 216 -19.01 2.43 -7.41
CA LEU A 216 -19.25 2.41 -8.85
C LEU A 216 -19.24 0.99 -9.40
N SER A 217 -20.06 0.74 -10.43
CA SER A 217 -20.06 -0.51 -11.18
C SER A 217 -20.56 -0.31 -12.62
N GLY A 218 -20.22 -1.26 -13.50
CA GLY A 218 -20.65 -1.23 -14.89
C GLY A 218 -20.07 -0.03 -15.66
N ILE A 219 -18.76 0.19 -15.52
CA ILE A 219 -18.05 1.23 -16.25
C ILE A 219 -17.67 0.70 -17.62
N THR A 220 -18.19 1.33 -18.65
CA THR A 220 -17.99 0.96 -20.06
C THR A 220 -17.35 2.09 -20.83
N ARG A 221 -16.57 1.75 -21.86
CA ARG A 221 -16.04 2.73 -22.81
C ARG A 221 -17.11 3.17 -23.80
N THR A 222 -17.16 4.45 -24.11
CA THR A 222 -18.03 5.05 -25.14
C THR A 222 -17.19 5.72 -26.23
N ALA A 223 -17.82 6.26 -27.26
CA ALA A 223 -17.09 7.01 -28.31
C ALA A 223 -16.36 8.25 -27.78
N ASN A 224 -16.89 8.90 -26.73
CA ASN A 224 -16.39 10.18 -26.22
C ASN A 224 -15.92 10.09 -24.75
N GLY A 225 -15.48 8.91 -24.30
CA GLY A 225 -15.06 8.69 -22.93
C GLY A 225 -15.69 7.45 -22.30
N PHE A 226 -16.36 7.62 -21.15
CA PHE A 226 -16.88 6.49 -20.36
C PHE A 226 -18.30 6.74 -19.87
N PHE A 227 -19.04 5.65 -19.68
CA PHE A 227 -20.35 5.64 -19.03
C PHE A 227 -20.35 4.75 -17.81
N ILE A 228 -20.80 5.28 -16.69
CA ILE A 228 -20.91 4.59 -15.39
C ILE A 228 -22.39 4.27 -15.16
N SER A 229 -22.80 3.02 -15.42
CA SER A 229 -24.20 2.61 -15.43
C SER A 229 -24.86 2.68 -14.04
N SER A 230 -24.12 2.39 -12.98
CA SER A 230 -24.63 2.42 -11.60
C SER A 230 -25.11 3.81 -11.14
N HIS A 231 -24.55 4.88 -11.70
CA HIS A 231 -24.83 6.27 -11.29
C HIS A 231 -25.36 7.14 -12.43
N ASN A 232 -25.50 6.58 -13.64
CA ASN A 232 -25.92 7.32 -14.85
C ASN A 232 -25.04 8.54 -15.13
N ILE A 233 -23.70 8.35 -15.09
CA ILE A 233 -22.70 9.41 -15.28
C ILE A 233 -21.91 9.18 -16.55
N HIS A 234 -21.66 10.25 -17.32
CA HIS A 234 -20.68 10.30 -18.41
C HIS A 234 -19.46 11.10 -17.99
N CYS A 235 -18.26 10.63 -18.37
CA CYS A 235 -17.02 11.37 -18.18
C CYS A 235 -16.06 11.13 -19.34
N ARG A 236 -15.08 12.04 -19.51
CA ARG A 236 -14.01 11.90 -20.52
C ARG A 236 -12.89 11.01 -20.03
N HIS A 237 -12.50 11.18 -18.76
CA HIS A 237 -11.32 10.54 -18.20
C HIS A 237 -11.69 9.71 -16.96
N LEU A 238 -11.00 8.58 -16.80
CA LEU A 238 -11.04 7.77 -15.60
C LEU A 238 -9.68 7.79 -14.90
N VAL A 239 -9.68 7.98 -13.58
CA VAL A 239 -8.51 7.81 -12.75
C VAL A 239 -8.77 6.70 -11.73
N LEU A 240 -8.05 5.60 -11.86
CA LEU A 240 -8.15 4.48 -10.96
C LEU A 240 -7.25 4.74 -9.75
N ALA A 241 -7.86 4.97 -8.59
CA ALA A 241 -7.22 5.24 -7.30
C ALA A 241 -7.72 4.28 -6.21
N SER A 242 -8.35 3.15 -6.62
CA SER A 242 -9.01 2.18 -5.73
C SER A 242 -8.05 1.38 -4.84
N GLY A 243 -6.75 1.47 -5.09
CA GLY A 243 -5.71 0.81 -4.30
C GLY A 243 -5.67 -0.71 -4.44
N ILE A 244 -4.76 -1.33 -3.69
CA ILE A 244 -4.52 -2.78 -3.72
C ILE A 244 -4.90 -3.48 -2.41
N PHE A 245 -5.70 -2.85 -1.55
CA PHE A 245 -5.97 -3.35 -0.20
C PHE A 245 -7.46 -3.59 0.08
N SER A 246 -8.32 -3.44 -0.93
CA SER A 246 -9.78 -3.51 -0.79
C SER A 246 -10.32 -4.94 -0.63
N HIS A 247 -9.57 -5.95 -1.09
CA HIS A 247 -9.99 -7.34 -1.06
C HIS A 247 -9.13 -8.15 -0.09
N VAL A 248 -9.77 -8.69 0.96
CA VAL A 248 -9.11 -9.59 1.92
C VAL A 248 -9.12 -11.00 1.37
N LEU A 249 -7.97 -11.66 1.37
CA LEU A 249 -7.89 -13.07 1.02
C LEU A 249 -8.70 -13.89 2.02
N GLN A 250 -9.64 -14.69 1.50
CA GLN A 250 -10.50 -15.51 2.35
C GLN A 250 -9.74 -16.75 2.86
N PRO A 251 -9.97 -17.15 4.10
CA PRO A 251 -9.44 -18.41 4.60
C PRO A 251 -10.06 -19.60 3.87
N LEU A 252 -9.40 -20.74 3.92
CA LEU A 252 -9.93 -22.01 3.44
C LEU A 252 -11.32 -22.28 4.04
N PRO A 253 -12.22 -22.97 3.31
CA PRO A 253 -13.59 -23.22 3.79
C PRO A 253 -13.66 -23.82 5.20
N MET A 254 -12.74 -24.76 5.53
CA MET A 254 -12.65 -25.38 6.86
C MET A 254 -12.34 -24.40 7.99
N LEU A 255 -11.66 -23.28 7.70
CA LEU A 255 -11.29 -22.26 8.68
C LEU A 255 -12.36 -21.18 8.86
N GLN A 256 -13.29 -21.05 7.92
CA GLN A 256 -14.28 -19.96 7.96
C GLN A 256 -15.14 -19.94 9.23
N PRO A 257 -15.60 -21.07 9.76
CA PRO A 257 -16.40 -21.08 11.00
C PRO A 257 -15.68 -20.48 12.20
N LEU A 258 -14.33 -20.58 12.26
CA LEU A 258 -13.54 -20.00 13.35
C LEU A 258 -13.66 -18.48 13.47
N ARG A 259 -14.00 -17.78 12.38
CA ARG A 259 -14.16 -16.31 12.36
C ARG A 259 -15.35 -15.82 13.19
N PHE A 260 -16.31 -16.68 13.46
CA PHE A 260 -17.51 -16.36 14.23
C PHE A 260 -17.34 -16.61 15.73
N LEU A 261 -16.26 -17.30 16.12
CA LEU A 261 -15.94 -17.54 17.52
C LEU A 261 -15.30 -16.27 18.13
N GLN A 262 -15.82 -15.83 19.25
CA GLN A 262 -15.30 -14.65 19.94
C GLN A 262 -14.08 -15.03 20.80
N PRO A 263 -12.94 -14.35 20.66
CA PRO A 263 -11.75 -14.62 21.46
C PRO A 263 -12.00 -14.47 22.96
N THR A 264 -11.34 -15.30 23.77
CA THR A 264 -11.24 -15.16 25.23
C THR A 264 -9.80 -15.32 25.67
N PRO A 265 -9.38 -14.72 26.79
CA PRO A 265 -7.99 -14.75 27.20
C PRO A 265 -7.44 -16.17 27.41
N GLU A 266 -8.25 -17.08 27.91
CA GLU A 266 -7.85 -18.44 28.32
C GLU A 266 -7.59 -19.36 27.14
N ILE A 267 -8.34 -19.17 26.03
CA ILE A 267 -8.24 -20.02 24.83
C ILE A 267 -7.52 -19.24 23.73
N PRO A 268 -6.48 -19.80 23.11
CA PRO A 268 -5.69 -19.11 22.10
C PRO A 268 -6.51 -18.58 20.91
N LEU A 269 -6.26 -17.31 20.55
CA LEU A 269 -6.64 -16.75 19.26
C LEU A 269 -5.70 -17.31 18.18
N LEU A 270 -6.25 -17.94 17.14
CA LEU A 270 -5.47 -18.40 16.00
C LEU A 270 -5.16 -17.23 15.05
N VAL A 271 -3.88 -16.93 14.86
CA VAL A 271 -3.39 -15.91 13.93
C VAL A 271 -2.61 -16.60 12.81
N ILE A 272 -2.99 -16.37 11.56
CA ILE A 272 -2.31 -16.95 10.38
C ILE A 272 -1.76 -15.82 9.51
N GLY A 273 -0.42 -15.76 9.37
CA GLY A 273 0.26 -14.77 8.53
C GLY A 273 1.65 -14.43 9.01
N SER A 274 2.52 -13.92 8.11
CA SER A 274 3.93 -13.62 8.40
C SER A 274 4.26 -12.12 8.30
N GLY A 275 3.27 -11.28 8.00
CA GLY A 275 3.44 -9.87 7.69
C GLY A 275 3.00 -8.92 8.81
N PHE A 276 2.97 -7.63 8.47
CA PHE A 276 2.58 -6.55 9.40
C PHE A 276 1.18 -6.73 9.99
N SER A 277 0.19 -7.16 9.21
CA SER A 277 -1.17 -7.35 9.72
C SER A 277 -1.25 -8.43 10.82
N ALA A 278 -0.48 -9.52 10.71
CA ALA A 278 -0.39 -10.51 11.77
C ALA A 278 0.32 -9.94 13.01
N ALA A 279 1.38 -9.16 12.79
CA ALA A 279 2.08 -8.47 13.88
C ALA A 279 1.18 -7.46 14.58
N ASP A 280 0.38 -6.68 13.84
CA ASP A 280 -0.57 -5.72 14.41
C ASP A 280 -1.53 -6.38 15.40
N ILE A 281 -2.03 -7.56 15.07
CA ILE A 281 -2.91 -8.34 15.96
C ILE A 281 -2.17 -8.79 17.22
N ILE A 282 -0.97 -9.34 17.07
CA ILE A 282 -0.16 -9.84 18.19
C ILE A 282 0.21 -8.69 19.14
N ILE A 283 0.58 -7.53 18.57
CA ILE A 283 0.92 -6.31 19.33
C ILE A 283 -0.33 -5.77 20.05
N SER A 284 -1.47 -5.75 19.36
CA SER A 284 -2.74 -5.21 19.88
C SER A 284 -3.49 -6.14 20.82
N ALA A 285 -3.13 -7.42 20.88
CA ALA A 285 -3.80 -8.38 21.73
C ALA A 285 -3.69 -7.95 23.22
N PRO A 286 -4.76 -8.11 24.04
CA PRO A 286 -4.68 -7.91 25.48
C PRO A 286 -3.52 -8.69 26.12
N GLU A 287 -2.97 -8.19 27.23
CA GLU A 287 -1.76 -8.77 27.84
C GLU A 287 -1.88 -10.25 28.17
N ASN A 288 -3.06 -10.68 28.61
CA ASN A 288 -3.37 -12.06 29.00
C ASN A 288 -3.95 -12.90 27.84
N GLN A 289 -4.17 -12.32 26.63
CA GLN A 289 -4.70 -13.06 25.50
C GLN A 289 -3.66 -14.04 24.98
N LYS A 290 -3.98 -15.33 25.00
CA LYS A 290 -3.16 -16.36 24.36
C LYS A 290 -3.28 -16.28 22.85
N VAL A 291 -2.15 -16.42 22.16
CA VAL A 291 -2.04 -16.38 20.69
C VAL A 291 -1.34 -17.65 20.20
N LEU A 292 -2.00 -18.36 19.30
CA LEU A 292 -1.41 -19.41 18.50
C LEU A 292 -1.12 -18.84 17.10
N HIS A 293 0.14 -18.71 16.74
CA HIS A 293 0.57 -18.02 15.52
C HIS A 293 1.15 -19.00 14.50
N ILE A 294 0.49 -19.16 13.36
CA ILE A 294 1.00 -19.89 12.19
C ILE A 294 1.60 -18.90 11.21
N PHE A 295 2.84 -19.14 10.80
CA PHE A 295 3.54 -18.27 9.88
C PHE A 295 4.47 -19.04 8.96
N LYS A 296 4.63 -18.54 7.73
CA LYS A 296 5.65 -19.04 6.81
C LYS A 296 7.02 -18.55 7.31
N TRP A 297 7.96 -19.46 7.47
CA TRP A 297 9.34 -19.19 7.86
C TRP A 297 10.29 -19.65 6.76
N ASP A 298 10.74 -18.69 5.97
CA ASP A 298 11.71 -18.85 4.90
C ASP A 298 12.59 -17.60 4.87
N PRO A 299 13.60 -17.53 5.77
CA PRO A 299 14.37 -16.29 5.95
C PRO A 299 15.31 -15.97 4.76
N GLU A 300 15.56 -16.92 3.84
CA GLU A 300 16.45 -16.74 2.70
C GLU A 300 15.67 -16.52 1.41
N GLY A 301 14.69 -17.37 1.11
CA GLY A 301 13.90 -17.23 -0.12
C GLY A 301 12.80 -16.15 -0.02
N HIS A 302 12.02 -16.18 1.07
CA HIS A 302 10.88 -15.27 1.27
C HIS A 302 10.84 -14.72 2.69
N PRO A 303 11.76 -13.83 3.07
CA PRO A 303 11.82 -13.31 4.43
C PRO A 303 10.56 -12.53 4.79
N SER A 304 10.10 -12.68 6.05
CA SER A 304 9.05 -11.82 6.59
C SER A 304 9.48 -10.35 6.52
N PRO A 305 8.59 -9.42 6.13
CA PRO A 305 8.89 -7.99 6.11
C PRO A 305 9.26 -7.44 7.50
N LEU A 306 8.88 -8.12 8.57
CA LEU A 306 9.26 -7.77 9.94
C LEU A 306 10.77 -7.89 10.20
N ARG A 307 11.50 -8.67 9.38
CA ARG A 307 12.96 -8.81 9.46
C ARG A 307 13.67 -7.46 9.35
N SER A 308 13.13 -6.55 8.57
CA SER A 308 13.70 -5.23 8.32
C SER A 308 13.40 -4.20 9.42
N CYS A 309 12.51 -4.51 10.36
CA CYS A 309 12.17 -3.59 11.45
C CYS A 309 13.31 -3.46 12.45
N HIS A 310 13.94 -2.27 12.49
CA HIS A 310 14.98 -2.00 13.45
C HIS A 310 14.41 -1.80 14.85
N GLN A 311 15.05 -2.40 15.87
CA GLN A 311 14.53 -2.42 17.24
C GLN A 311 14.33 -1.04 17.87
N ARG A 312 15.16 -0.04 17.51
CA ARG A 312 15.03 1.32 18.07
C ARG A 312 13.87 2.09 17.46
N ALA A 313 13.57 1.87 16.17
CA ALA A 313 12.52 2.58 15.47
C ALA A 313 11.15 1.84 15.58
N TYR A 314 11.19 0.50 15.63
CA TYR A 314 9.99 -0.36 15.60
C TYR A 314 10.13 -1.51 16.62
N PRO A 315 10.22 -1.21 17.93
CA PRO A 315 10.52 -2.21 18.96
C PRO A 315 9.48 -3.35 19.00
N GLU A 316 8.20 -3.05 18.76
CA GLU A 316 7.08 -3.99 18.75
C GLU A 316 7.21 -5.00 17.59
N TYR A 317 7.40 -4.52 16.36
CA TYR A 317 7.52 -5.36 15.16
C TYR A 317 8.79 -6.21 15.18
N ALA A 318 9.91 -5.60 15.60
CA ALA A 318 11.16 -6.33 15.83
C ALA A 318 11.00 -7.39 16.93
N GLY A 319 10.18 -7.11 17.94
CA GLY A 319 9.82 -8.06 19.00
C GLY A 319 9.04 -9.26 18.46
N VAL A 320 7.98 -9.03 17.67
CA VAL A 320 7.22 -10.11 17.02
C VAL A 320 8.12 -10.96 16.12
N TYR A 321 8.99 -10.34 15.31
CA TYR A 321 9.95 -11.10 14.51
C TYR A 321 10.87 -11.98 15.35
N ARG A 322 11.29 -11.52 16.55
CA ARG A 322 12.08 -12.34 17.48
C ARG A 322 11.29 -13.50 18.06
N LEU A 323 9.98 -13.31 18.36
CA LEU A 323 9.09 -14.41 18.77
C LEU A 323 9.01 -15.48 17.68
N MET A 324 8.77 -15.08 16.42
CA MET A 324 8.77 -15.98 15.26
C MET A 324 10.09 -16.73 15.11
N LYS A 325 11.22 -16.01 15.18
CA LYS A 325 12.56 -16.61 15.08
C LYS A 325 12.85 -17.60 16.21
N ARG A 326 12.44 -17.29 17.46
CA ARG A 326 12.59 -18.23 18.60
C ARG A 326 11.79 -19.52 18.36
N ALA A 327 10.53 -19.39 17.92
CA ALA A 327 9.68 -20.54 17.61
C ALA A 327 10.28 -21.40 16.48
N ALA A 328 10.78 -20.78 15.41
CA ALA A 328 11.40 -21.48 14.29
C ALA A 328 12.69 -22.22 14.71
N LEU A 329 13.53 -21.61 15.55
CA LEU A 329 14.73 -22.25 16.08
C LEU A 329 14.41 -23.40 17.06
N ALA A 330 13.32 -23.31 17.80
CA ALA A 330 12.87 -24.39 18.68
C ALA A 330 12.36 -25.59 17.89
N ALA A 331 11.68 -25.35 16.77
CA ALA A 331 11.16 -26.40 15.87
C ALA A 331 12.24 -27.03 14.97
N ALA A 332 13.43 -26.42 14.84
CA ALA A 332 14.50 -26.95 14.00
C ALA A 332 15.08 -28.25 14.55
N PRO A 333 15.45 -29.23 13.66
CA PRO A 333 16.10 -30.47 14.05
C PRO A 333 17.36 -30.26 14.89
N ALA A 334 17.64 -31.17 15.84
CA ALA A 334 18.76 -31.03 16.78
C ALA A 334 20.14 -30.96 16.09
N THR A 335 20.26 -31.49 14.87
CA THR A 335 21.46 -31.43 14.03
C THR A 335 21.88 -30.03 13.61
N HIS A 336 20.96 -29.07 13.62
CA HIS A 336 21.21 -27.66 13.28
C HIS A 336 21.38 -26.76 14.52
N LYS A 337 21.32 -27.31 15.73
CA LYS A 337 21.54 -26.52 16.96
C LYS A 337 23.05 -26.29 17.14
N ARG A 338 23.56 -25.12 16.67
CA ARG A 338 24.93 -24.70 17.01
C ARG A 338 25.07 -24.56 18.54
N PRO A 339 26.14 -25.09 19.17
CA PRO A 339 26.38 -24.86 20.59
C PRO A 339 26.47 -23.36 20.86
N GLY A 340 25.55 -22.88 21.69
CA GLY A 340 25.34 -21.45 21.88
C GLY A 340 26.49 -20.76 22.59
N LYS A 341 27.05 -19.72 21.97
CA LYS A 341 27.72 -18.65 22.74
C LYS A 341 26.68 -18.01 23.67
N PRO A 342 27.06 -17.59 24.90
CA PRO A 342 26.13 -16.96 25.83
C PRO A 342 25.45 -15.77 25.14
N LYS A 343 24.11 -15.83 25.00
CA LYS A 343 23.31 -14.82 24.35
C LYS A 343 23.42 -13.52 25.17
N ARG A 344 23.99 -12.48 24.59
CA ARG A 344 23.71 -11.12 25.03
C ARG A 344 22.19 -10.91 24.84
N THR A 345 21.45 -11.03 25.92
CA THR A 345 20.03 -10.64 25.98
C THR A 345 19.98 -9.12 25.80
N THR A 346 19.83 -8.66 24.57
CA THR A 346 19.37 -7.28 24.36
C THR A 346 17.93 -7.25 24.80
N SER A 347 17.71 -6.74 25.99
CA SER A 347 16.41 -6.46 26.56
C SER A 347 15.63 -5.54 25.58
N SER A 348 14.35 -5.84 25.39
CA SER A 348 13.48 -5.02 24.56
C SER A 348 12.25 -4.71 25.39
N PRO A 349 11.88 -3.44 25.56
CA PRO A 349 10.69 -3.08 26.34
C PRO A 349 9.45 -3.87 25.91
N PHE A 350 9.28 -4.12 24.61
CA PHE A 350 8.19 -4.95 24.11
C PHE A 350 8.25 -6.40 24.61
N LEU A 351 9.44 -7.04 24.63
CA LEU A 351 9.58 -8.42 25.10
C LEU A 351 9.49 -8.53 26.63
N GLU A 352 9.67 -7.43 27.34
CA GLU A 352 9.51 -7.35 28.80
C GLU A 352 8.09 -6.97 29.22
N SER A 353 7.26 -6.45 28.29
CA SER A 353 5.91 -5.97 28.60
C SER A 353 4.94 -7.07 29.04
N ARG A 354 5.22 -8.33 28.72
CA ARG A 354 4.37 -9.49 29.12
C ARG A 354 5.15 -10.80 29.13
N ALA A 355 4.62 -11.82 29.77
CA ALA A 355 5.16 -13.17 29.83
C ALA A 355 4.93 -13.90 28.48
N TRP A 356 5.64 -13.51 27.42
CA TRP A 356 5.46 -14.03 26.06
C TRP A 356 5.56 -15.56 25.97
N ASP A 357 6.35 -16.20 26.81
CA ASP A 357 6.51 -17.66 26.80
C ASP A 357 5.25 -18.40 27.31
N GLU A 358 4.34 -17.68 28.01
CA GLU A 358 3.06 -18.22 28.50
C GLU A 358 1.89 -17.91 27.55
N VAL A 359 1.95 -16.77 26.82
CA VAL A 359 0.83 -16.28 26.01
C VAL A 359 1.05 -16.44 24.50
N TYR A 360 2.25 -16.79 24.04
CA TYR A 360 2.55 -16.93 22.62
C TYR A 360 3.11 -18.29 22.27
N GLU A 361 2.41 -19.04 21.41
CA GLU A 361 2.89 -20.25 20.75
C GLU A 361 3.02 -19.98 19.24
N GLY A 362 4.22 -20.17 18.69
CA GLY A 362 4.50 -20.03 17.25
C GLY A 362 4.70 -21.38 16.58
N LEU A 363 4.00 -21.62 15.47
CA LEU A 363 4.09 -22.83 14.64
C LEU A 363 4.61 -22.47 13.24
N PRO A 364 5.93 -22.46 13.03
CA PRO A 364 6.53 -22.14 11.74
C PRO A 364 6.18 -23.22 10.70
N ASN A 365 5.73 -22.80 9.51
CA ASN A 365 5.41 -23.65 8.36
C ASN A 365 4.38 -24.77 8.63
N ALA A 366 3.62 -24.69 9.74
CA ALA A 366 2.56 -25.65 10.01
C ALA A 366 1.38 -25.44 9.04
N GLN A 367 0.70 -26.55 8.72
CA GLN A 367 -0.50 -26.56 7.88
C GLN A 367 -1.71 -26.99 8.69
N VAL A 368 -2.84 -26.32 8.52
CA VAL A 368 -4.11 -26.78 9.09
C VAL A 368 -4.65 -27.90 8.22
N ILE A 369 -4.87 -29.07 8.80
CA ILE A 369 -5.38 -30.25 8.09
C ILE A 369 -6.80 -30.63 8.49
N ALA A 370 -7.25 -30.29 9.73
CA ALA A 370 -8.62 -30.50 10.17
C ALA A 370 -9.06 -29.45 11.17
N VAL A 371 -10.37 -29.19 11.21
CA VAL A 371 -11.02 -28.29 12.17
C VAL A 371 -12.32 -28.94 12.65
N GLU A 372 -12.44 -29.15 13.94
CA GLU A 372 -13.65 -29.65 14.59
C GLU A 372 -14.23 -28.57 15.48
N ILE A 373 -15.43 -28.08 15.11
CA ILE A 373 -16.12 -27.02 15.86
C ILE A 373 -16.81 -27.61 17.07
N GLN A 374 -16.55 -27.01 18.21
CA GLN A 374 -17.25 -27.23 19.49
C GLN A 374 -18.20 -26.05 19.74
N SER A 375 -18.97 -26.09 20.84
CA SER A 375 -19.97 -25.04 21.11
C SER A 375 -19.38 -23.61 21.10
N GLU A 376 -18.24 -23.40 21.73
CA GLU A 376 -17.62 -22.07 21.91
C GLU A 376 -16.14 -22.00 21.48
N SER A 377 -15.58 -23.11 21.03
CA SER A 377 -14.19 -23.25 20.62
C SER A 377 -14.09 -24.20 19.42
N ALA A 378 -12.89 -24.46 18.97
CA ALA A 378 -12.64 -25.49 17.99
C ALA A 378 -11.33 -26.23 18.30
N VAL A 379 -11.29 -27.51 18.01
CA VAL A 379 -10.05 -28.28 17.97
C VAL A 379 -9.51 -28.21 16.54
N VAL A 380 -8.30 -27.74 16.42
CA VAL A 380 -7.61 -27.61 15.12
C VAL A 380 -6.42 -28.55 15.10
N THR A 381 -6.37 -29.39 14.08
CA THR A 381 -5.25 -30.32 13.85
C THR A 381 -4.26 -29.69 12.87
N PHE A 382 -3.01 -29.64 13.26
CA PHE A 382 -1.90 -29.10 12.48
C PHE A 382 -0.94 -30.17 12.08
N GLN A 383 -0.51 -30.16 10.83
CA GLN A 383 0.64 -30.90 10.36
C GLN A 383 1.89 -30.02 10.46
N LEU A 384 2.89 -30.50 11.16
CA LEU A 384 4.19 -29.85 11.30
C LEU A 384 5.12 -30.20 10.11
N PRO A 385 6.18 -29.42 9.86
CA PRO A 385 7.12 -29.67 8.76
C PRO A 385 7.82 -31.06 8.81
N ASP A 386 7.94 -31.65 9.99
CA ASP A 386 8.50 -32.96 10.20
C ASP A 386 7.49 -34.12 9.94
N GLY A 387 6.27 -33.79 9.52
CA GLY A 387 5.18 -34.71 9.25
C GLY A 387 4.35 -35.12 10.48
N ASN A 388 4.77 -34.76 11.68
CA ASN A 388 3.98 -34.98 12.90
C ASN A 388 2.72 -34.15 12.92
N THR A 389 1.69 -34.65 13.61
CA THR A 389 0.43 -33.91 13.82
C THR A 389 0.28 -33.51 15.28
N ILE A 390 -0.26 -32.32 15.52
CA ILE A 390 -0.60 -31.83 16.84
C ILE A 390 -2.00 -31.23 16.82
N GLU A 391 -2.67 -31.27 17.95
CA GLU A 391 -3.99 -30.65 18.14
C GLU A 391 -3.90 -29.48 19.11
N ARG A 392 -4.67 -28.42 18.83
CA ARG A 392 -4.81 -27.27 19.72
C ARG A 392 -6.26 -26.81 19.74
N THR A 393 -6.76 -26.55 20.94
CA THR A 393 -8.04 -25.84 21.07
C THR A 393 -7.83 -24.35 20.84
N VAL A 394 -8.64 -23.75 19.97
CA VAL A 394 -8.59 -22.32 19.63
C VAL A 394 -9.97 -21.69 19.73
N ARG A 395 -10.01 -20.36 19.94
CA ARG A 395 -11.24 -19.58 19.95
C ARG A 395 -11.03 -18.27 19.19
N GLY A 396 -11.53 -18.26 17.95
CA GLY A 396 -11.37 -17.17 17.00
C GLY A 396 -10.23 -17.36 16.01
N LEU A 397 -10.32 -16.62 14.91
CA LEU A 397 -9.35 -16.63 13.80
C LEU A 397 -9.11 -15.24 13.28
N VAL A 398 -7.84 -14.85 13.16
CA VAL A 398 -7.40 -13.75 12.30
C VAL A 398 -6.57 -14.31 11.16
N TYR A 399 -7.12 -14.19 9.92
CA TYR A 399 -6.47 -14.64 8.71
C TYR A 399 -5.79 -13.46 8.01
N ALA A 400 -4.49 -13.29 8.27
CA ALA A 400 -3.69 -12.12 7.87
C ALA A 400 -2.66 -12.46 6.77
N THR A 401 -3.10 -13.21 5.73
CA THR A 401 -2.23 -13.69 4.64
C THR A 401 -2.08 -12.71 3.47
N GLY A 402 -2.62 -11.50 3.62
CA GLY A 402 -2.47 -10.42 2.66
C GLY A 402 -3.79 -9.92 2.09
N ARG A 403 -3.67 -8.87 1.28
CA ARG A 403 -4.78 -8.19 0.61
C ARG A 403 -4.51 -8.05 -0.87
N ARG A 404 -5.57 -7.79 -1.64
CA ARG A 404 -5.54 -7.52 -3.07
C ARG A 404 -6.39 -6.30 -3.39
N GLY A 405 -6.15 -5.69 -4.54
CA GLY A 405 -7.06 -4.73 -5.13
C GLY A 405 -8.10 -5.42 -6.00
N SER A 406 -9.12 -4.66 -6.38
CA SER A 406 -10.11 -5.11 -7.35
C SER A 406 -10.41 -4.01 -8.35
N LEU A 407 -10.47 -4.38 -9.64
CA LEU A 407 -10.95 -3.57 -10.76
C LEU A 407 -12.32 -4.06 -11.25
N GLY A 408 -13.07 -4.78 -10.42
CA GLY A 408 -14.36 -5.38 -10.79
C GLY A 408 -15.49 -4.37 -11.08
N TYR A 409 -15.23 -3.09 -10.94
CA TYR A 409 -16.12 -2.01 -11.36
C TYR A 409 -16.03 -1.71 -12.87
N LEU A 410 -14.96 -2.15 -13.55
CA LEU A 410 -14.82 -2.07 -15.01
C LEU A 410 -15.56 -3.25 -15.67
N ASP A 411 -16.16 -3.00 -16.84
CA ASP A 411 -16.66 -4.09 -17.67
C ASP A 411 -15.51 -4.95 -18.23
N LYS A 412 -15.82 -6.15 -18.73
CA LYS A 412 -14.78 -7.08 -19.20
C LYS A 412 -13.91 -6.53 -20.34
N PRO A 413 -14.44 -5.86 -21.38
CA PRO A 413 -13.63 -5.25 -22.44
C PRO A 413 -12.66 -4.20 -21.90
N LEU A 414 -13.13 -3.26 -21.10
CA LEU A 414 -12.29 -2.21 -20.53
C LEU A 414 -11.27 -2.76 -19.53
N LEU A 415 -11.66 -3.77 -18.73
CA LEU A 415 -10.75 -4.47 -17.83
C LEU A 415 -9.60 -5.15 -18.61
N SER A 416 -9.92 -5.83 -19.72
CA SER A 416 -8.90 -6.45 -20.59
C SER A 416 -7.94 -5.43 -21.18
N GLU A 417 -8.44 -4.26 -21.62
CA GLU A 417 -7.64 -3.15 -22.12
C GLU A 417 -6.69 -2.61 -21.05
N VAL A 418 -7.20 -2.33 -19.84
CA VAL A 418 -6.42 -1.84 -18.70
C VAL A 418 -5.34 -2.83 -18.29
N LEU A 419 -5.65 -4.11 -18.23
CA LEU A 419 -4.68 -5.15 -17.86
C LEU A 419 -3.73 -5.51 -19.02
N GLY A 420 -4.09 -5.23 -20.28
CA GLY A 420 -3.34 -5.62 -21.46
C GLY A 420 -3.42 -7.13 -21.70
N CYS A 421 -4.59 -7.74 -21.45
CA CYS A 421 -4.78 -9.17 -21.66
C CYS A 421 -4.80 -9.51 -23.16
N PRO A 422 -4.17 -10.61 -23.60
CA PRO A 422 -4.30 -11.12 -24.95
C PRO A 422 -5.77 -11.45 -25.30
N GLU A 423 -6.12 -11.37 -26.60
CA GLU A 423 -7.45 -11.77 -27.08
C GLU A 423 -7.77 -13.21 -26.65
N GLY A 424 -8.99 -13.43 -26.20
CA GLY A 424 -9.46 -14.75 -25.74
C GLY A 424 -9.07 -15.11 -24.31
N THR A 425 -8.33 -14.26 -23.60
CA THR A 425 -8.02 -14.48 -22.17
C THR A 425 -9.07 -13.81 -21.28
N GLU A 426 -9.66 -14.55 -20.35
CA GLU A 426 -10.58 -13.96 -19.39
C GLU A 426 -9.81 -13.17 -18.31
N PRO A 427 -10.02 -11.84 -18.19
CA PRO A 427 -9.27 -11.02 -17.25
C PRO A 427 -9.77 -11.26 -15.81
N SER A 428 -8.82 -11.40 -14.88
CA SER A 428 -9.15 -11.41 -13.45
C SER A 428 -9.26 -9.98 -12.93
N PRO A 429 -10.37 -9.60 -12.29
CA PRO A 429 -10.49 -8.28 -11.68
C PRO A 429 -9.66 -8.13 -10.40
N ILE A 430 -9.18 -9.23 -9.82
CA ILE A 430 -8.37 -9.22 -8.60
C ILE A 430 -6.91 -8.98 -8.95
N ILE A 431 -6.32 -7.94 -8.38
CA ILE A 431 -4.98 -7.46 -8.70
C ILE A 431 -4.09 -7.33 -7.48
N SER A 432 -2.80 -7.35 -7.71
CA SER A 432 -1.74 -7.09 -6.73
C SER A 432 -0.99 -5.79 -7.05
N GLY A 433 -0.10 -5.35 -6.17
CA GLY A 433 0.78 -4.20 -6.44
C GLY A 433 1.75 -4.41 -7.61
N LYS A 434 1.95 -5.65 -8.08
CA LYS A 434 2.80 -5.95 -9.25
C LYS A 434 2.03 -5.90 -10.58
N THR A 435 0.71 -6.06 -10.55
CA THR A 435 -0.12 -6.28 -11.75
C THR A 435 0.01 -5.16 -12.79
N LEU A 436 -0.04 -3.90 -12.36
CA LEU A 436 0.04 -2.73 -13.25
C LEU A 436 1.42 -2.05 -13.21
N ARG A 437 2.37 -2.60 -12.44
CA ARG A 437 3.69 -1.98 -12.23
C ARG A 437 4.49 -1.75 -13.51
N ALA A 438 4.50 -2.73 -14.42
CA ALA A 438 5.22 -2.63 -15.69
C ALA A 438 4.65 -1.49 -16.56
N LYS A 439 3.32 -1.42 -16.68
CA LYS A 439 2.65 -0.31 -17.38
C LYS A 439 2.94 1.04 -16.73
N ALA A 440 2.86 1.12 -15.39
CA ALA A 440 3.14 2.35 -14.64
C ALA A 440 4.57 2.86 -14.81
N LEU A 441 5.54 1.99 -15.08
CA LEU A 441 6.92 2.37 -15.39
C LEU A 441 7.07 3.00 -16.79
N GLU A 442 6.21 2.60 -17.73
CA GLU A 442 6.17 3.16 -19.07
C GLU A 442 5.33 4.43 -19.11
N ASP A 443 4.09 4.35 -18.61
CA ASP A 443 3.15 5.45 -18.55
C ASP A 443 2.09 5.20 -17.46
N LEU A 444 1.60 6.27 -16.82
CA LEU A 444 0.48 6.22 -15.89
C LEU A 444 -0.87 6.10 -16.60
N GLU A 445 -0.95 6.40 -17.90
CA GLU A 445 -2.09 6.13 -18.76
C GLU A 445 -2.03 4.68 -19.26
N VAL A 446 -2.68 3.78 -18.55
CA VAL A 446 -2.64 2.33 -18.79
C VAL A 446 -3.52 1.86 -19.94
N ALA A 447 -4.49 2.68 -20.32
CA ALA A 447 -5.35 2.56 -21.48
C ALA A 447 -5.76 3.98 -21.89
N LYS A 448 -6.23 4.19 -23.13
CA LYS A 448 -6.61 5.53 -23.59
C LYS A 448 -7.58 6.21 -22.62
N ASP A 449 -7.23 7.40 -22.13
CA ASP A 449 -8.01 8.19 -21.17
C ASP A 449 -8.26 7.49 -19.80
N VAL A 450 -7.48 6.44 -19.47
CA VAL A 450 -7.54 5.72 -18.18
C VAL A 450 -6.19 5.80 -17.48
N PHE A 451 -6.15 6.46 -16.34
CA PHE A 451 -4.95 6.69 -15.56
C PHE A 451 -4.95 5.87 -14.27
N ILE A 452 -3.77 5.53 -13.76
CA ILE A 452 -3.59 4.90 -12.45
C ILE A 452 -2.74 5.75 -11.53
N ILE A 453 -3.10 5.83 -10.25
CA ILE A 453 -2.34 6.54 -9.22
C ILE A 453 -2.26 5.73 -7.91
N GLY A 454 -1.39 6.16 -7.02
CA GLY A 454 -1.23 5.57 -5.69
C GLY A 454 -0.75 4.12 -5.76
N SER A 455 -1.26 3.26 -4.87
CA SER A 455 -0.76 1.88 -4.74
C SER A 455 -1.02 0.98 -5.95
N LEU A 456 -1.88 1.37 -6.90
CA LEU A 456 -2.05 0.68 -8.17
C LEU A 456 -0.80 0.75 -9.05
N THR A 457 0.04 1.78 -8.88
CA THR A 457 1.34 1.91 -9.57
C THR A 457 2.41 0.96 -9.02
N GLY A 458 2.11 0.25 -7.92
CA GLY A 458 3.05 -0.56 -7.16
C GLY A 458 3.74 0.17 -6.01
N ASP A 459 3.60 1.49 -5.90
CA ASP A 459 4.12 2.29 -4.80
C ASP A 459 3.04 2.48 -3.73
N SER A 460 3.10 1.73 -2.63
CA SER A 460 2.04 1.68 -1.62
C SER A 460 2.22 2.65 -0.45
N LEU A 461 3.36 3.33 -0.34
CA LEU A 461 3.61 4.33 0.69
C LEU A 461 3.03 5.69 0.27
N ILE A 462 2.35 6.38 1.19
CA ILE A 462 1.73 7.70 0.92
C ILE A 462 2.78 8.72 0.46
N ARG A 463 4.01 8.67 1.02
CA ARG A 463 5.09 9.54 0.59
C ARG A 463 5.37 9.48 -0.92
N PHE A 464 5.14 8.33 -1.55
CA PHE A 464 5.34 8.11 -2.99
C PHE A 464 4.07 8.30 -3.84
N ALA A 465 2.99 8.87 -3.29
CA ALA A 465 1.77 9.11 -4.05
C ALA A 465 1.80 10.43 -4.86
N TYR A 466 2.59 11.41 -4.44
CA TYR A 466 2.57 12.76 -5.02
C TYR A 466 2.92 12.77 -6.51
N GLY A 467 3.97 12.07 -6.91
CA GLY A 467 4.47 12.11 -8.27
C GLY A 467 3.45 11.65 -9.31
N SER A 468 2.85 10.49 -9.07
CA SER A 468 1.80 9.97 -9.96
C SER A 468 0.58 10.89 -10.02
N CYS A 469 0.21 11.54 -8.91
CA CYS A 469 -0.89 12.50 -8.89
C CYS A 469 -0.57 13.77 -9.69
N VAL A 470 0.64 14.34 -9.52
CA VAL A 470 1.09 15.54 -10.23
C VAL A 470 1.17 15.29 -11.73
N GLN A 471 1.78 14.18 -12.16
CA GLN A 471 1.91 13.83 -13.58
C GLN A 471 0.54 13.58 -14.23
N THR A 472 -0.37 12.87 -13.55
CA THR A 472 -1.73 12.64 -14.04
C THR A 472 -2.52 13.95 -14.11
N ALA A 473 -2.43 14.81 -13.08
CA ALA A 473 -3.08 16.12 -13.10
C ALA A 473 -2.61 16.98 -14.28
N GLY A 474 -1.31 17.01 -14.56
CA GLY A 474 -0.77 17.76 -15.70
C GLY A 474 -1.40 17.35 -17.03
N ARG A 475 -1.64 16.04 -17.24
CA ARG A 475 -2.32 15.54 -18.46
C ARG A 475 -3.79 15.93 -18.49
N LEU A 476 -4.52 15.77 -17.38
CA LEU A 476 -5.94 16.09 -17.29
C LEU A 476 -6.18 17.59 -17.49
N ILE A 477 -5.35 18.45 -16.90
CA ILE A 477 -5.43 19.91 -17.05
C ILE A 477 -5.19 20.32 -18.51
N ARG A 478 -4.16 19.78 -19.17
CA ARG A 478 -3.91 20.07 -20.60
C ARG A 478 -5.05 19.61 -21.50
N ALA A 479 -5.56 18.40 -21.28
CA ALA A 479 -6.71 17.89 -22.05
C ALA A 479 -7.95 18.75 -21.85
N HIS A 480 -8.16 19.30 -20.64
CA HIS A 480 -9.28 20.19 -20.33
C HIS A 480 -9.12 21.58 -20.94
N THR A 481 -7.93 22.19 -20.87
CA THR A 481 -7.66 23.54 -21.35
C THR A 481 -7.46 23.62 -22.87
N GLY A 482 -7.33 22.47 -23.55
CA GLY A 482 -7.06 22.41 -24.97
C GLY A 482 -5.61 22.79 -25.36
N ASP A 483 -4.70 22.86 -24.38
CA ASP A 483 -3.28 23.17 -24.58
C ASP A 483 -2.47 21.98 -25.12
N ASP A 484 -3.09 21.14 -25.93
CA ASP A 484 -2.46 19.95 -26.52
C ASP A 484 -1.44 20.36 -27.60
N LYS A 485 -0.40 21.09 -27.21
CA LYS A 485 0.79 21.38 -28.02
C LYS A 485 1.73 20.18 -28.15
N SER A 486 1.32 19.00 -27.70
CA SER A 486 2.05 17.77 -27.99
C SER A 486 1.74 17.36 -29.42
N GLY A 487 2.42 18.00 -30.38
CA GLY A 487 2.58 17.42 -31.71
C GLY A 487 2.98 15.97 -31.53
N CYS A 488 2.10 15.08 -32.01
CA CYS A 488 2.27 13.67 -32.29
C CYS A 488 3.64 13.10 -31.84
N ARG A 489 3.77 12.64 -30.60
CA ARG A 489 4.79 11.64 -30.29
C ARG A 489 4.28 10.33 -30.88
N THR A 490 4.53 10.15 -32.18
CA THR A 490 4.53 8.80 -32.76
C THR A 490 5.36 7.92 -31.85
N PRO A 491 4.88 6.71 -31.49
CA PRO A 491 5.71 5.75 -30.79
C PRO A 491 6.95 5.53 -31.67
N SER A 492 8.07 6.10 -31.26
CA SER A 492 9.32 5.83 -31.97
C SER A 492 9.66 4.38 -31.69
N SER A 493 9.56 3.55 -32.72
CA SER A 493 9.90 2.14 -32.74
C SER A 493 11.39 1.85 -32.49
N SER A 494 12.11 2.77 -31.87
CA SER A 494 13.53 2.64 -31.56
C SER A 494 13.92 3.49 -30.33
N ARG A 495 13.24 3.28 -29.17
CA ARG A 495 13.86 3.67 -27.90
C ARG A 495 14.84 2.56 -27.51
N PRO A 496 16.11 2.88 -27.21
CA PRO A 496 16.97 1.92 -26.54
C PRO A 496 16.27 1.54 -25.23
N GLN A 497 16.06 0.24 -25.00
CA GLN A 497 15.61 -0.27 -23.70
C GLN A 497 16.48 0.37 -22.64
N SER A 498 15.87 1.17 -21.77
CA SER A 498 16.56 1.82 -20.65
C SER A 498 17.34 0.74 -19.93
N SER A 499 18.57 1.06 -19.51
CA SER A 499 19.41 0.17 -18.73
C SER A 499 18.72 -0.32 -17.45
N TYR A 500 17.69 0.36 -17.00
CA TYR A 500 16.79 -0.04 -15.92
C TYR A 500 16.00 -1.32 -16.21
N LEU A 501 15.47 -1.51 -17.43
CA LEU A 501 14.76 -2.74 -17.82
C LEU A 501 15.73 -3.93 -17.93
N ARG A 502 17.00 -3.71 -18.30
CA ARG A 502 17.99 -4.78 -18.36
C ARG A 502 18.38 -5.34 -16.98
N VAL A 503 18.41 -4.49 -15.93
CA VAL A 503 18.70 -4.94 -14.57
C VAL A 503 17.52 -5.72 -13.99
N MET A 504 16.26 -5.36 -14.36
CA MET A 504 15.07 -6.05 -13.88
C MET A 504 14.80 -7.37 -14.62
N ASN A 505 15.05 -7.45 -15.94
CA ASN A 505 14.90 -8.69 -16.72
C ASN A 505 16.02 -9.72 -16.43
N GLY A 506 17.13 -9.31 -15.85
CA GLY A 506 18.20 -10.21 -15.42
C GLY A 506 17.88 -11.00 -14.12
N MET A 507 16.80 -10.65 -13.42
CA MET A 507 16.38 -11.34 -12.18
C MET A 507 15.19 -12.30 -12.35
N GLU A 508 14.58 -12.38 -13.54
CA GLU A 508 13.42 -13.25 -13.81
C GLU A 508 13.73 -14.59 -14.49
N GLY A 509 14.99 -14.99 -14.61
CA GLY A 509 15.37 -16.17 -15.37
C GLY A 509 16.20 -17.20 -14.64
N HIS A 510 15.75 -17.73 -13.50
CA HIS A 510 16.24 -19.04 -13.01
C HIS A 510 15.12 -19.83 -12.37
N GLU A 511 14.45 -20.65 -13.19
CA GLU A 511 13.89 -21.91 -12.73
C GLU A 511 15.06 -22.81 -12.37
N ILE A 512 15.26 -23.03 -11.08
CA ILE A 512 16.26 -23.98 -10.59
C ILE A 512 15.60 -25.36 -10.53
N TYR A 513 15.95 -26.18 -11.50
CA TYR A 513 15.88 -27.64 -11.38
C TYR A 513 16.85 -28.08 -10.28
N HIS A 514 16.35 -28.93 -9.39
CA HIS A 514 17.13 -29.62 -8.35
C HIS A 514 18.38 -30.29 -8.94
N ASN A 515 19.52 -29.97 -8.36
CA ASN A 515 20.58 -30.97 -8.20
C ASN A 515 21.26 -30.77 -6.84
N SER A 516 21.21 -31.81 -6.04
CA SER A 516 21.94 -32.00 -4.81
C SER A 516 23.43 -32.11 -5.14
N ASP A 517 24.24 -31.27 -4.50
CA ASP A 517 25.66 -31.39 -4.16
C ASP A 517 26.37 -30.07 -4.36
N ASP A 518 26.42 -29.26 -3.29
CA ASP A 518 27.53 -28.34 -3.03
C ASP A 518 27.37 -27.68 -1.64
N CYS A 519 27.86 -28.41 -0.64
CA CYS A 519 27.85 -28.00 0.75
C CYS A 519 29.11 -27.21 1.17
N HIS A 520 29.98 -26.81 0.22
CA HIS A 520 31.30 -26.24 0.56
C HIS A 520 31.56 -24.77 0.17
N GLN A 521 30.58 -24.05 -0.37
CA GLN A 521 30.77 -22.62 -0.72
C GLN A 521 30.14 -21.61 0.25
N LEU A 522 29.44 -22.05 1.29
CA LEU A 522 28.73 -21.14 2.22
C LEU A 522 29.59 -20.54 3.34
N GLU A 523 30.86 -20.92 3.48
CA GLU A 523 31.75 -20.34 4.51
C GLU A 523 32.39 -19.00 4.11
N LYS A 524 32.35 -18.59 2.85
CA LYS A 524 32.96 -17.34 2.39
C LYS A 524 32.03 -16.11 2.38
N ILE A 525 30.72 -16.32 2.44
CA ILE A 525 29.75 -15.20 2.37
C ILE A 525 29.47 -14.58 3.75
N ASP A 526 29.71 -15.34 4.83
CA ASP A 526 29.48 -14.84 6.21
C ASP A 526 30.58 -13.90 6.75
N SER A 527 31.67 -13.72 6.03
CA SER A 527 32.79 -12.85 6.43
C SER A 527 32.70 -11.41 5.87
N GLU A 528 31.91 -11.17 4.84
CA GLU A 528 31.75 -9.84 4.21
C GLU A 528 30.49 -9.07 4.65
N ALA A 529 29.54 -9.71 5.30
CA ALA A 529 28.33 -9.06 5.81
C ALA A 529 28.51 -8.47 7.22
N LYS A 530 29.62 -7.75 7.45
CA LYS A 530 29.80 -6.85 8.61
C LYS A 530 29.54 -5.40 8.21
N GLU A 531 28.57 -5.14 7.38
CA GLU A 531 28.04 -3.80 7.27
C GLU A 531 27.21 -3.51 8.52
N THR A 532 27.72 -2.63 9.35
CA THR A 532 26.93 -2.00 10.41
C THR A 532 25.70 -1.37 9.76
N PRO A 533 24.48 -1.61 10.28
CA PRO A 533 23.28 -1.00 9.73
C PRO A 533 23.49 0.53 9.72
N PRO A 534 23.07 1.21 8.64
CA PRO A 534 23.22 2.65 8.54
C PRO A 534 22.53 3.32 9.73
N THR A 535 23.21 4.29 10.30
CA THR A 535 22.76 5.04 11.49
C THR A 535 21.67 6.06 11.18
N SER A 536 21.31 6.27 9.91
CA SER A 536 20.25 7.18 9.47
C SER A 536 18.92 6.43 9.28
N LEU A 537 17.82 7.09 9.57
CA LEU A 537 16.45 6.54 9.47
C LEU A 537 16.08 6.07 8.06
N ASP A 538 16.70 6.57 7.03
CA ASP A 538 16.43 6.22 5.63
C ASP A 538 17.37 5.18 5.06
N GLY A 539 18.58 5.08 5.55
CA GLY A 539 19.33 3.86 5.37
C GLY A 539 18.50 2.66 5.85
N LEU A 540 17.76 2.84 6.94
CA LEU A 540 16.76 1.89 7.46
C LEU A 540 15.57 1.71 6.50
N TRP A 541 15.02 2.79 5.94
CA TRP A 541 13.89 2.70 5.00
C TRP A 541 14.30 2.14 3.64
N SER A 542 15.43 2.57 3.09
CA SER A 542 15.99 1.99 1.86
C SER A 542 16.33 0.51 2.06
N TRP A 543 16.84 0.16 3.23
CA TRP A 543 17.11 -1.21 3.63
C TRP A 543 15.81 -2.02 3.85
N MET A 544 14.76 -1.48 4.49
CA MET A 544 13.42 -2.08 4.60
C MET A 544 12.77 -2.30 3.23
N MET A 545 12.88 -1.36 2.31
CA MET A 545 12.25 -1.45 1.00
C MET A 545 12.92 -2.48 0.07
N ARG A 546 14.18 -2.84 0.30
CA ARG A 546 14.82 -3.96 -0.42
C ARG A 546 14.16 -5.31 -0.14
N PHE A 547 13.54 -5.47 1.03
CA PHE A 547 12.88 -6.72 1.44
C PHE A 547 11.36 -6.73 1.20
N TRP A 548 10.77 -5.64 0.77
CA TRP A 548 9.33 -5.57 0.50
C TRP A 548 8.94 -6.13 -0.88
N LYS A 549 9.92 -6.49 -1.69
CA LYS A 549 9.73 -7.00 -3.07
C LYS A 549 9.86 -8.51 -3.22
N SER A 550 10.15 -9.24 -2.18
CA SER A 550 10.15 -10.70 -2.23
C SER A 550 8.76 -11.29 -1.99
#